data_26bcae1407eaf848086d7efc936fd8f0
#
_entry.id   26bcae1407eaf848086d7efc936fd8f0
#
_cell.length_a   1.000
_cell.length_b   1.000
_cell.length_c   1.000
_cell.angle_alpha   90.00
_cell.angle_beta   90.00
_cell.angle_gamma   90.00
#
_symmetry.space_group_name_H-M   'P 1'
#
loop_
_entity.id
_entity.type
_entity.pdbx_description
1 polymer ?
#
loop_
_entity_poly.entity_id
_entity_poly.type
_entity_poly.pdbx_seq_one_letter_code
_entity_poly.pdbx_strand_id
1 'polypeptide(L)'
;MGKTKFLIYGGGGHSRVIISILKKQDKEILGFFDRNSKLEDNNEIDFLGDYDIKFEPEANIVIAIGNNSVREKLSKIVKHPFCKVIDQNSVIGKGVKIGNGSQIMMSSTINIGTKIGNHCIINTNSSIDHDCSVEDFVHVAPGVTVCGGVTIGRGTLIGANATILPNINIGK
;
A
#
# COMPACT_ATOMS: atom_id res chain seq x y z
N MET A 1 15.73 -5.23 22.00
CA MET A 1 14.41 -5.01 21.37
C MET A 1 14.29 -6.00 20.24
N GLY A 2 13.24 -6.84 20.22
CA GLY A 2 13.00 -7.76 19.10
C GLY A 2 12.75 -6.99 17.79
N LYS A 3 13.08 -7.61 16.65
CA LYS A 3 12.75 -7.04 15.34
C LYS A 3 11.23 -6.92 15.19
N THR A 4 10.78 -5.84 14.56
CA THR A 4 9.37 -5.68 14.22
C THR A 4 8.96 -6.73 13.21
N LYS A 5 7.95 -7.55 13.57
CA LYS A 5 7.43 -8.65 12.75
C LYS A 5 6.36 -8.14 11.79
N PHE A 6 6.36 -8.69 10.57
CA PHE A 6 5.42 -8.34 9.51
C PHE A 6 4.66 -9.56 9.01
N LEU A 7 3.38 -9.36 8.77
CA LEU A 7 2.46 -10.28 8.12
C LEU A 7 1.93 -9.64 6.83
N ILE A 8 1.61 -10.46 5.85
CA ILE A 8 1.05 -10.01 4.59
C ILE A 8 -0.31 -10.67 4.40
N TYR A 9 -1.32 -9.92 3.99
CA TYR A 9 -2.58 -10.46 3.54
C TYR A 9 -2.65 -10.37 2.01
N GLY A 10 -2.67 -11.51 1.34
CA GLY A 10 -2.64 -11.66 -0.11
C GLY A 10 -1.34 -12.27 -0.60
N GLY A 11 -1.42 -13.27 -1.48
CA GLY A 11 -0.30 -14.02 -2.06
C GLY A 11 -0.08 -13.76 -3.55
N GLY A 12 -0.76 -12.77 -4.16
CA GLY A 12 -0.70 -12.50 -5.60
C GLY A 12 0.51 -11.67 -6.04
N GLY A 13 0.51 -11.21 -7.29
CA GLY A 13 1.64 -10.44 -7.87
C GLY A 13 2.00 -9.17 -7.09
N HIS A 14 1.00 -8.48 -6.53
CA HIS A 14 1.23 -7.27 -5.74
C HIS A 14 1.96 -7.56 -4.42
N SER A 15 1.66 -8.68 -3.77
CA SER A 15 2.35 -9.09 -2.54
C SER A 15 3.83 -9.34 -2.77
N ARG A 16 4.24 -9.87 -3.92
CA ARG A 16 5.66 -10.08 -4.24
C ARG A 16 6.45 -8.77 -4.27
N VAL A 17 5.81 -7.68 -4.73
CA VAL A 17 6.43 -6.34 -4.67
C VAL A 17 6.59 -5.88 -3.22
N ILE A 18 5.57 -6.05 -2.39
CA ILE A 18 5.63 -5.71 -0.97
C ILE A 18 6.70 -6.52 -0.24
N ILE A 19 6.77 -7.84 -0.49
CA ILE A 19 7.80 -8.72 0.08
C ILE A 19 9.19 -8.22 -0.31
N SER A 20 9.40 -7.88 -1.58
CA SER A 20 10.68 -7.35 -2.05
C SER A 20 11.09 -6.06 -1.32
N ILE A 21 10.14 -5.14 -1.09
CA ILE A 21 10.42 -3.90 -0.35
C ILE A 21 10.81 -4.20 1.10
N LEU A 22 10.04 -5.05 1.79
CA LEU A 22 10.30 -5.40 3.18
C LEU A 22 11.63 -6.15 3.35
N LYS A 23 11.96 -7.07 2.44
CA LYS A 23 13.25 -7.78 2.45
C LYS A 23 14.44 -6.85 2.25
N LYS A 24 14.34 -5.87 1.33
CA LYS A 24 15.39 -4.85 1.14
C LYS A 24 15.65 -4.00 2.39
N GLN A 25 14.65 -3.90 3.27
CA GLN A 25 14.73 -3.16 4.53
C GLN A 25 15.07 -4.05 5.73
N ASP A 26 15.51 -5.29 5.50
CA ASP A 26 15.84 -6.29 6.53
C ASP A 26 14.70 -6.50 7.55
N LYS A 27 13.44 -6.41 7.08
CA LYS A 27 12.27 -6.67 7.92
C LYS A 27 12.02 -8.17 8.06
N GLU A 28 11.63 -8.59 9.26
CA GLU A 28 11.24 -9.96 9.56
C GLU A 28 9.80 -10.20 9.05
N ILE A 29 9.65 -10.99 7.98
CA ILE A 29 8.36 -11.36 7.41
C ILE A 29 8.04 -12.76 7.86
N LEU A 30 6.94 -12.92 8.62
CA LEU A 30 6.53 -14.21 9.18
C LEU A 30 5.82 -15.10 8.15
N GLY A 31 5.17 -14.52 7.15
CA GLY A 31 4.43 -15.23 6.13
C GLY A 31 3.26 -14.42 5.58
N PHE A 32 2.43 -15.08 4.78
CA PHE A 32 1.24 -14.46 4.20
C PHE A 32 -0.02 -15.30 4.38
N PHE A 33 -1.14 -14.62 4.59
CA PHE A 33 -2.49 -15.19 4.59
C PHE A 33 -3.13 -15.05 3.21
N ASP A 34 -3.73 -16.10 2.69
CA ASP A 34 -4.60 -16.06 1.52
C ASP A 34 -5.56 -17.26 1.55
N ARG A 35 -6.74 -17.09 0.96
CA ARG A 35 -7.71 -18.20 0.79
C ARG A 35 -7.34 -19.14 -0.34
N ASN A 36 -6.49 -18.71 -1.25
CA ASN A 36 -6.07 -19.49 -2.41
C ASN A 36 -4.76 -20.21 -2.14
N SER A 37 -4.86 -21.49 -1.73
CA SER A 37 -3.69 -22.35 -1.46
C SER A 37 -2.77 -22.56 -2.66
N LYS A 38 -3.25 -22.35 -3.91
CA LYS A 38 -2.40 -22.43 -5.11
C LYS A 38 -1.33 -21.36 -5.18
N LEU A 39 -1.35 -20.38 -4.25
CA LEU A 39 -0.34 -19.33 -4.16
C LEU A 39 0.83 -19.70 -3.25
N GLU A 40 0.80 -20.86 -2.59
CA GLU A 40 1.85 -21.32 -1.69
C GLU A 40 3.23 -21.32 -2.37
N ASP A 41 3.33 -21.89 -3.56
CA ASP A 41 4.59 -22.01 -4.31
C ASP A 41 5.05 -20.70 -4.99
N ASN A 42 4.24 -19.65 -4.96
CA ASN A 42 4.52 -18.41 -5.71
C ASN A 42 5.27 -17.33 -4.91
N ASN A 43 5.54 -17.59 -3.62
CA ASN A 43 6.16 -16.62 -2.73
C ASN A 43 7.39 -17.22 -2.03
N GLU A 44 8.36 -16.37 -1.74
CA GLU A 44 9.60 -16.73 -1.01
C GLU A 44 9.41 -16.64 0.52
N ILE A 45 8.19 -16.69 1.01
CA ILE A 45 7.82 -16.64 2.42
C ILE A 45 6.70 -17.64 2.70
N ASP A 46 6.54 -18.04 3.94
CA ASP A 46 5.62 -19.08 4.37
C ASP A 46 4.15 -18.74 4.07
N PHE A 47 3.42 -19.71 3.52
CA PHE A 47 1.96 -19.66 3.39
C PHE A 47 1.30 -20.05 4.72
N LEU A 48 0.48 -19.17 5.27
CA LEU A 48 -0.15 -19.34 6.58
C LEU A 48 -1.64 -19.79 6.50
N GLY A 49 -2.15 -20.00 5.26
CA GLY A 49 -3.55 -20.37 5.07
C GLY A 49 -4.52 -19.20 5.21
N ASP A 50 -5.72 -19.49 5.70
CA ASP A 50 -6.74 -18.49 5.99
C ASP A 50 -6.31 -17.56 7.14
N TYR A 51 -6.84 -16.32 7.12
CA TYR A 51 -6.50 -15.33 8.13
C TYR A 51 -6.85 -15.81 9.56
N ASP A 52 -5.85 -15.83 10.42
CA ASP A 52 -5.98 -16.12 11.84
C ASP A 52 -5.48 -14.96 12.71
N ILE A 53 -6.40 -14.31 13.43
CA ILE A 53 -6.08 -13.22 14.36
C ILE A 53 -5.19 -13.67 15.53
N LYS A 54 -5.21 -14.96 15.89
CA LYS A 54 -4.45 -15.50 17.01
C LYS A 54 -2.98 -15.74 16.67
N PHE A 55 -2.65 -15.80 15.37
CA PHE A 55 -1.27 -15.97 14.93
C PHE A 55 -0.53 -14.65 15.08
N GLU A 56 0.42 -14.56 16.00
CA GLU A 56 1.25 -13.37 16.25
C GLU A 56 0.45 -12.05 16.32
N PRO A 57 -0.50 -11.90 17.24
CA PRO A 57 -1.51 -10.82 17.23
C PRO A 57 -0.95 -9.40 17.28
N GLU A 58 0.29 -9.25 17.74
CA GLU A 58 0.99 -7.95 17.81
C GLU A 58 1.83 -7.66 16.54
N ALA A 59 1.92 -8.61 15.59
CA ALA A 59 2.66 -8.39 14.37
C ALA A 59 1.95 -7.36 13.47
N ASN A 60 2.74 -6.52 12.80
CA ASN A 60 2.21 -5.56 11.83
C ASN A 60 1.73 -6.28 10.57
N ILE A 61 0.59 -5.86 10.02
CA ILE A 61 0.06 -6.44 8.79
C ILE A 61 -0.13 -5.40 7.70
N VAL A 62 0.08 -5.82 6.44
CA VAL A 62 -0.28 -5.06 5.25
C VAL A 62 -1.19 -5.89 4.34
N ILE A 63 -2.27 -5.28 3.83
CA ILE A 63 -3.16 -5.92 2.85
C ILE A 63 -2.59 -5.68 1.45
N ALA A 64 -1.84 -6.66 0.94
CA ALA A 64 -1.13 -6.58 -0.33
C ALA A 64 -2.02 -7.01 -1.51
N ILE A 65 -3.16 -6.34 -1.67
CA ILE A 65 -4.16 -6.61 -2.71
C ILE A 65 -4.45 -5.33 -3.48
N GLY A 66 -4.21 -5.36 -4.80
CA GLY A 66 -4.38 -4.20 -5.68
C GLY A 66 -5.83 -3.74 -5.86
N ASN A 67 -6.80 -4.64 -5.76
CA ASN A 67 -8.22 -4.29 -5.89
C ASN A 67 -8.72 -3.48 -4.68
N ASN A 68 -9.16 -2.24 -4.91
CA ASN A 68 -9.55 -1.29 -3.87
C ASN A 68 -10.71 -1.79 -3.01
N SER A 69 -11.76 -2.34 -3.63
CA SER A 69 -12.96 -2.82 -2.91
C SER A 69 -12.67 -4.06 -2.06
N VAL A 70 -11.82 -4.95 -2.54
CA VAL A 70 -11.36 -6.13 -1.79
C VAL A 70 -10.51 -5.67 -0.60
N ARG A 71 -9.55 -4.77 -0.83
CA ARG A 71 -8.70 -4.21 0.22
C ARG A 71 -9.51 -3.52 1.30
N GLU A 72 -10.56 -2.75 0.93
CA GLU A 72 -11.48 -2.13 1.86
C GLU A 72 -12.29 -3.16 2.68
N LYS A 73 -12.82 -4.21 2.05
CA LYS A 73 -13.55 -5.26 2.77
C LYS A 73 -12.64 -5.95 3.80
N LEU A 74 -11.42 -6.28 3.41
CA LEU A 74 -10.46 -6.94 4.29
C LEU A 74 -10.02 -6.05 5.46
N SER A 75 -9.88 -4.74 5.25
CA SER A 75 -9.51 -3.83 6.34
C SER A 75 -10.52 -3.79 7.50
N LYS A 76 -11.78 -4.17 7.25
CA LYS A 76 -12.82 -4.29 8.28
C LYS A 76 -12.73 -5.61 9.08
N ILE A 77 -12.13 -6.64 8.48
CA ILE A 77 -12.03 -8.00 9.04
C ILE A 77 -10.72 -8.17 9.80
N VAL A 78 -9.62 -7.69 9.23
CA VAL A 78 -8.28 -7.79 9.81
C VAL A 78 -8.19 -6.96 11.10
N LYS A 79 -7.65 -7.56 12.16
CA LYS A 79 -7.53 -6.95 13.50
C LYS A 79 -6.10 -6.69 13.93
N HIS A 80 -5.11 -7.23 13.22
CA HIS A 80 -3.71 -6.90 13.44
C HIS A 80 -3.44 -5.41 13.18
N PRO A 81 -2.45 -4.80 13.84
CA PRO A 81 -2.08 -3.41 13.61
C PRO A 81 -1.60 -3.20 12.16
N PHE A 82 -2.25 -2.29 11.45
CA PHE A 82 -1.85 -1.96 10.08
C PHE A 82 -0.58 -1.12 10.04
N CYS A 83 0.40 -1.57 9.25
CA CYS A 83 1.62 -0.81 8.99
C CYS A 83 1.61 -0.12 7.63
N LYS A 84 2.47 0.88 7.51
CA LYS A 84 2.83 1.50 6.23
C LYS A 84 4.00 0.73 5.64
N VAL A 85 3.96 0.50 4.33
CA VAL A 85 5.11 0.01 3.58
C VAL A 85 5.58 1.12 2.67
N ILE A 86 6.77 1.62 2.89
CA ILE A 86 7.36 2.74 2.15
C ILE A 86 8.71 2.29 1.61
N ASP A 87 8.86 2.25 0.29
CA ASP A 87 10.13 1.89 -0.33
C ASP A 87 11.18 2.98 -0.04
N GLN A 88 12.39 2.57 0.29
CA GLN A 88 13.50 3.48 0.61
C GLN A 88 13.93 4.38 -0.55
N ASN A 89 13.61 4.01 -1.79
CA ASN A 89 13.88 4.81 -2.99
C ASN A 89 12.69 5.68 -3.40
N SER A 90 11.63 5.77 -2.58
CA SER A 90 10.59 6.77 -2.78
C SER A 90 11.03 8.13 -2.22
N VAL A 91 10.56 9.22 -2.83
CA VAL A 91 10.86 10.59 -2.41
C VAL A 91 9.63 11.19 -1.75
N ILE A 92 9.73 11.48 -0.46
CA ILE A 92 8.61 12.03 0.33
C ILE A 92 8.97 13.41 0.84
N GLY A 93 8.22 14.41 0.40
CA GLY A 93 8.38 15.81 0.77
C GLY A 93 8.12 16.06 2.26
N LYS A 94 8.68 17.18 2.75
CA LYS A 94 8.48 17.59 4.15
C LYS A 94 7.00 17.81 4.47
N GLY A 95 6.54 17.26 5.60
CA GLY A 95 5.17 17.45 6.09
C GLY A 95 4.10 16.60 5.40
N VAL A 96 4.46 15.73 4.48
CA VAL A 96 3.53 14.75 3.89
C VAL A 96 2.97 13.85 4.98
N LYS A 97 1.64 13.64 4.99
CA LYS A 97 0.95 12.72 5.89
C LYS A 97 0.54 11.48 5.12
N ILE A 98 0.84 10.30 5.65
CA ILE A 98 0.49 9.02 5.04
C ILE A 98 -0.30 8.20 6.07
N GLY A 99 -1.46 7.72 5.68
CA GLY A 99 -2.33 6.89 6.52
C GLY A 99 -1.83 5.45 6.70
N ASN A 100 -2.38 4.75 7.70
CA ASN A 100 -2.02 3.38 8.01
C ASN A 100 -2.45 2.41 6.89
N GLY A 101 -1.71 1.31 6.72
CA GLY A 101 -1.96 0.33 5.67
C GLY A 101 -1.58 0.79 4.26
N SER A 102 -1.13 2.04 4.09
CA SER A 102 -0.73 2.58 2.79
C SER A 102 0.62 2.09 2.34
N GLN A 103 0.78 1.96 1.02
CA GLN A 103 1.89 1.32 0.34
C GLN A 103 2.46 2.28 -0.68
N ILE A 104 3.69 2.73 -0.46
CA ILE A 104 4.41 3.69 -1.29
C ILE A 104 5.54 2.92 -1.98
N MET A 105 5.41 2.74 -3.29
CA MET A 105 6.29 1.88 -4.07
C MET A 105 7.56 2.61 -4.50
N MET A 106 8.51 1.84 -5.01
CA MET A 106 9.80 2.35 -5.47
C MET A 106 9.65 3.47 -6.51
N SER A 107 10.55 4.43 -6.46
CA SER A 107 10.62 5.59 -7.36
C SER A 107 9.37 6.46 -7.41
N SER A 108 8.42 6.28 -6.47
CA SER A 108 7.29 7.22 -6.36
C SER A 108 7.72 8.49 -5.65
N THR A 109 7.11 9.61 -6.03
CA THR A 109 7.38 10.93 -5.45
C THR A 109 6.08 11.51 -4.89
N ILE A 110 6.14 12.03 -3.66
CA ILE A 110 5.00 12.73 -3.02
C ILE A 110 5.51 14.05 -2.48
N ASN A 111 5.04 15.16 -3.05
CA ASN A 111 5.51 16.51 -2.72
C ASN A 111 4.83 17.09 -1.47
N ILE A 112 5.42 18.20 -1.01
CA ILE A 112 5.06 18.94 0.22
C ILE A 112 3.55 19.24 0.30
N GLY A 113 2.98 19.22 1.51
CA GLY A 113 1.57 19.58 1.77
C GLY A 113 0.57 18.47 1.44
N THR A 114 0.98 17.44 0.71
CA THR A 114 0.09 16.35 0.28
C THR A 114 -0.29 15.43 1.44
N LYS A 115 -1.54 14.96 1.41
CA LYS A 115 -2.12 14.04 2.37
C LYS A 115 -2.56 12.76 1.66
N ILE A 116 -2.07 11.62 2.12
CA ILE A 116 -2.46 10.30 1.65
C ILE A 116 -3.27 9.60 2.75
N GLY A 117 -4.46 9.14 2.42
CA GLY A 117 -5.35 8.42 3.31
C GLY A 117 -4.83 7.04 3.71
N ASN A 118 -5.72 6.26 4.34
CA ASN A 118 -5.41 4.90 4.78
C ASN A 118 -5.53 3.90 3.63
N HIS A 119 -4.74 2.84 3.69
CA HIS A 119 -4.78 1.73 2.73
C HIS A 119 -4.66 2.16 1.25
N CYS A 120 -3.99 3.28 0.98
CA CYS A 120 -3.71 3.72 -0.39
C CYS A 120 -2.55 2.93 -1.00
N ILE A 121 -2.55 2.84 -2.32
CA ILE A 121 -1.40 2.35 -3.10
C ILE A 121 -0.92 3.50 -3.99
N ILE A 122 0.28 3.99 -3.74
CA ILE A 122 1.00 4.93 -4.61
C ILE A 122 2.06 4.10 -5.31
N ASN A 123 1.76 3.71 -6.54
CA ASN A 123 2.47 2.63 -7.22
C ASN A 123 3.79 3.11 -7.85
N THR A 124 4.56 2.17 -8.35
CA THR A 124 5.90 2.37 -8.91
C THR A 124 5.96 3.55 -9.89
N ASN A 125 6.96 4.42 -9.70
CA ASN A 125 7.24 5.57 -10.57
C ASN A 125 6.06 6.54 -10.76
N SER A 126 5.09 6.56 -9.84
CA SER A 126 4.04 7.59 -9.84
C SER A 126 4.50 8.84 -9.11
N SER A 127 3.98 10.00 -9.50
CA SER A 127 4.27 11.28 -8.87
C SER A 127 2.99 11.98 -8.44
N ILE A 128 2.98 12.49 -7.21
CA ILE A 128 1.90 13.31 -6.66
C ILE A 128 2.52 14.63 -6.22
N ASP A 129 2.10 15.69 -6.85
CA ASP A 129 2.64 17.02 -6.60
C ASP A 129 2.08 17.64 -5.30
N HIS A 130 2.45 18.91 -5.05
CA HIS A 130 2.16 19.59 -3.80
C HIS A 130 0.66 19.79 -3.52
N ASP A 131 0.29 19.88 -2.25
CA ASP A 131 -1.05 20.25 -1.77
C ASP A 131 -2.20 19.36 -2.25
N CYS A 132 -1.90 18.11 -2.62
CA CYS A 132 -2.91 17.13 -3.01
C CYS A 132 -3.57 16.46 -1.80
N SER A 133 -4.82 16.00 -2.00
CA SER A 133 -5.57 15.20 -1.03
C SER A 133 -5.99 13.89 -1.66
N VAL A 134 -5.42 12.78 -1.20
CA VAL A 134 -5.75 11.43 -1.66
C VAL A 134 -6.49 10.72 -0.53
N GLU A 135 -7.78 10.42 -0.76
CA GLU A 135 -8.61 9.77 0.24
C GLU A 135 -8.28 8.28 0.41
N ASP A 136 -8.92 7.63 1.40
CA ASP A 136 -8.67 6.22 1.73
C ASP A 136 -8.91 5.28 0.54
N PHE A 137 -8.15 4.19 0.49
CA PHE A 137 -8.25 3.09 -0.48
C PHE A 137 -8.05 3.49 -1.94
N VAL A 138 -7.51 4.66 -2.21
CA VAL A 138 -7.13 5.07 -3.57
C VAL A 138 -5.95 4.22 -4.06
N HIS A 139 -5.95 3.91 -5.36
CA HIS A 139 -4.83 3.30 -6.04
C HIS A 139 -4.38 4.21 -7.20
N VAL A 140 -3.26 4.86 -7.01
CA VAL A 140 -2.54 5.58 -8.07
C VAL A 140 -1.62 4.57 -8.75
N ALA A 141 -1.96 4.15 -9.96
CA ALA A 141 -1.28 3.07 -10.68
C ALA A 141 0.13 3.48 -11.16
N PRO A 142 0.94 2.54 -11.68
CA PRO A 142 2.30 2.83 -12.10
C PRO A 142 2.40 3.98 -13.12
N GLY A 143 3.40 4.85 -12.95
CA GLY A 143 3.71 5.94 -13.90
C GLY A 143 2.70 7.08 -13.94
N VAL A 144 1.71 7.11 -13.05
CA VAL A 144 0.71 8.21 -12.99
C VAL A 144 1.38 9.50 -12.54
N THR A 145 1.00 10.62 -13.18
CA THR A 145 1.37 11.97 -12.76
C THR A 145 0.14 12.72 -12.26
N VAL A 146 0.17 13.15 -11.00
CA VAL A 146 -0.87 14.00 -10.38
C VAL A 146 -0.27 15.36 -10.13
N CYS A 147 -0.77 16.40 -10.81
CA CYS A 147 -0.33 17.78 -10.61
C CYS A 147 -0.87 18.38 -9.30
N GLY A 148 -0.39 19.59 -8.95
CA GLY A 148 -0.68 20.23 -7.67
C GLY A 148 -2.17 20.52 -7.41
N GLY A 149 -2.56 20.49 -6.13
CA GLY A 149 -3.91 20.86 -5.67
C GLY A 149 -5.03 19.87 -6.04
N VAL A 150 -4.70 18.65 -6.46
CA VAL A 150 -5.68 17.64 -6.87
C VAL A 150 -6.29 16.94 -5.65
N THR A 151 -7.60 16.71 -5.69
CA THR A 151 -8.31 15.84 -4.73
C THR A 151 -8.74 14.56 -5.42
N ILE A 152 -8.38 13.38 -4.84
CA ILE A 152 -8.79 12.08 -5.34
C ILE A 152 -9.68 11.39 -4.31
N GLY A 153 -10.93 11.17 -4.68
CA GLY A 153 -11.95 10.59 -3.81
C GLY A 153 -11.70 9.11 -3.48
N ARG A 154 -12.28 8.68 -2.37
CA ARG A 154 -12.14 7.34 -1.78
C ARG A 154 -12.34 6.21 -2.78
N GLY A 155 -11.45 5.23 -2.75
CA GLY A 155 -11.56 4.01 -3.54
C GLY A 155 -11.31 4.17 -5.03
N THR A 156 -10.95 5.37 -5.49
CA THR A 156 -10.63 5.64 -6.90
C THR A 156 -9.41 4.85 -7.37
N LEU A 157 -9.46 4.35 -8.58
CA LEU A 157 -8.30 3.83 -9.31
C LEU A 157 -7.93 4.80 -10.42
N ILE A 158 -6.73 5.37 -10.36
CA ILE A 158 -6.14 6.14 -11.46
C ILE A 158 -5.33 5.16 -12.32
N GLY A 159 -5.72 5.00 -13.58
CA GLY A 159 -5.07 4.05 -14.51
C GLY A 159 -3.61 4.39 -14.80
N ALA A 160 -2.82 3.36 -15.14
CA ALA A 160 -1.38 3.53 -15.40
C ALA A 160 -1.09 4.59 -16.47
N ASN A 161 -0.03 5.38 -16.22
CA ASN A 161 0.43 6.48 -17.07
C ASN A 161 -0.59 7.62 -17.32
N ALA A 162 -1.66 7.69 -16.54
CA ALA A 162 -2.57 8.83 -16.60
C ALA A 162 -1.91 10.11 -16.07
N THR A 163 -2.28 11.25 -16.64
CA THR A 163 -1.89 12.57 -16.14
C THR A 163 -3.13 13.33 -15.70
N ILE A 164 -3.11 13.83 -14.45
CA ILE A 164 -4.17 14.63 -13.86
C ILE A 164 -3.72 16.07 -13.79
N LEU A 165 -4.44 16.97 -14.45
CA LEU A 165 -4.14 18.40 -14.47
C LEU A 165 -4.35 19.05 -13.09
N PRO A 166 -3.73 20.22 -12.84
CA PRO A 166 -3.81 20.89 -11.54
C PRO A 166 -5.25 21.24 -11.10
N ASN A 167 -5.50 21.21 -9.79
CA ASN A 167 -6.75 21.64 -9.16
C ASN A 167 -8.00 20.84 -9.60
N ILE A 168 -7.81 19.61 -10.05
CA ILE A 168 -8.92 18.72 -10.44
C ILE A 168 -9.42 17.94 -9.22
N ASN A 169 -10.73 17.79 -9.15
CA ASN A 169 -11.41 16.92 -8.19
C ASN A 169 -11.88 15.65 -8.92
N ILE A 170 -11.36 14.49 -8.54
CA ILE A 170 -11.77 13.20 -9.06
C ILE A 170 -12.69 12.56 -8.02
N GLY A 171 -13.90 12.21 -8.45
CA GLY A 171 -14.87 11.50 -7.64
C GLY A 171 -14.49 10.04 -7.38
N LYS A 172 -15.45 9.31 -6.81
CA LYS A 172 -15.34 7.87 -6.59
C LYS A 172 -15.36 7.09 -7.89
#